data_51babcd9ebe3b95e81f496e9959ff07d
#
_entry.id   51babcd9ebe3b95e81f496e9959ff07d
#
_cell.length_a   1.000
_cell.length_b   1.000
_cell.length_c   1.000
_cell.angle_alpha   90.00
_cell.angle_beta   90.00
_cell.angle_gamma   90.00
#
_symmetry.space_group_name_H-M   'P 1'
#
loop_
_entity.id
_entity.type
_entity.pdbx_description
1 polymer ?
#
loop_
_entity_poly.entity_id
_entity_poly.type
_entity_poly.pdbx_seq_one_letter_code
_entity_poly.pdbx_strand_id
1 'polypeptide(L)'
;MMMDPKSDRPLAHWSLPAVTRINPGQLPATYTPNGSEPDETVEIDDPLMIEGIERVQRAIAVHRAVPGRLRGVVTVLAVMAMLGALILWLPDAMIRHAARIAPPAQSRTIGLAVLAELEKSAGAVCRRSSGQQVLDWITPTLIGDDALVQVVPAPLNGARRLPGDVYVLGNDLLTTTPGPEASAGHLIAARLAVEDKQTTLDALQYAGLMNALRLMTLGTLSRNAMQGYGEALLADTPPRPDLATLPPAFAERGLSTEPYARSIDPTGAAVLPLIEADPIRQGTEPVSLLTDEQWLALQQICAG
;
A
#
# COMPACT_ATOMS: atom_id res chain seq x y z
N MET A 1 -38.79 -24.18 -54.75
CA MET A 1 -38.74 -24.50 -56.18
C MET A 1 -40.12 -24.32 -56.75
N MET A 2 -40.24 -23.44 -57.72
CA MET A 2 -41.48 -23.19 -58.43
C MET A 2 -41.50 -23.95 -59.73
N MET A 3 -42.54 -24.66 -60.03
CA MET A 3 -42.67 -25.49 -61.22
C MET A 3 -43.85 -25.03 -62.07
N ASP A 4 -43.71 -25.07 -63.38
CA ASP A 4 -44.80 -24.80 -64.30
C ASP A 4 -45.78 -26.00 -64.28
N PRO A 5 -47.04 -25.82 -63.94
CA PRO A 5 -48.00 -26.91 -63.80
C PRO A 5 -48.37 -27.60 -65.16
N LYS A 6 -47.99 -27.00 -66.30
CA LYS A 6 -48.26 -27.53 -67.61
C LYS A 6 -47.07 -28.29 -68.26
N SER A 7 -45.83 -27.90 -67.83
CA SER A 7 -44.63 -28.46 -68.49
C SER A 7 -43.65 -29.17 -67.53
N ASP A 8 -43.95 -29.21 -66.25
CA ASP A 8 -43.14 -29.81 -65.20
C ASP A 8 -41.65 -29.26 -65.16
N ARG A 9 -41.47 -28.06 -65.72
CA ARG A 9 -40.19 -27.37 -65.73
C ARG A 9 -40.02 -26.46 -64.55
N PRO A 10 -38.85 -26.46 -63.91
CA PRO A 10 -38.55 -25.50 -62.85
C PRO A 10 -38.48 -24.06 -63.39
N LEU A 11 -39.32 -23.17 -62.92
CA LEU A 11 -39.37 -21.76 -63.30
C LEU A 11 -38.35 -20.96 -62.47
N ALA A 12 -38.25 -21.24 -61.19
CA ALA A 12 -37.31 -20.58 -60.32
C ALA A 12 -37.02 -21.43 -59.05
N HIS A 13 -35.82 -21.30 -58.53
CA HIS A 13 -35.41 -21.93 -57.29
C HIS A 13 -34.90 -20.86 -56.31
N TRP A 14 -35.73 -20.50 -55.36
CA TRP A 14 -35.39 -19.51 -54.33
C TRP A 14 -35.12 -20.19 -53.02
N SER A 15 -34.11 -19.62 -52.30
CA SER A 15 -33.81 -20.02 -50.94
C SER A 15 -34.74 -19.29 -49.99
N LEU A 16 -35.50 -19.98 -49.14
CA LEU A 16 -36.40 -19.37 -48.16
C LEU A 16 -35.75 -18.30 -47.26
N PRO A 17 -34.47 -18.44 -46.86
CA PRO A 17 -33.79 -17.39 -46.11
C PRO A 17 -33.52 -16.09 -46.88
N ALA A 18 -33.52 -16.13 -48.19
CA ALA A 18 -33.22 -14.97 -49.04
C ALA A 18 -34.49 -14.28 -49.56
N VAL A 19 -35.64 -14.89 -49.41
CA VAL A 19 -36.90 -14.34 -49.84
C VAL A 19 -37.38 -13.26 -48.87
N THR A 20 -37.77 -12.12 -49.44
CA THR A 20 -38.30 -10.98 -48.64
C THR A 20 -39.68 -10.59 -49.11
N ARG A 21 -40.64 -10.41 -48.23
CA ARG A 21 -41.98 -9.91 -48.53
C ARG A 21 -41.95 -8.39 -48.73
N ILE A 22 -42.36 -7.92 -49.91
CA ILE A 22 -42.35 -6.46 -50.24
C ILE A 22 -43.61 -5.72 -49.88
N ASN A 23 -44.74 -6.43 -49.68
CA ASN A 23 -46.05 -5.84 -49.30
C ASN A 23 -46.60 -6.43 -47.98
N PRO A 24 -46.01 -6.09 -46.80
CA PRO A 24 -46.48 -6.61 -45.52
C PRO A 24 -47.96 -6.24 -45.26
N GLY A 25 -48.76 -7.23 -44.85
CA GLY A 25 -50.17 -7.02 -44.52
C GLY A 25 -51.13 -6.94 -45.71
N GLN A 26 -50.69 -7.00 -46.96
CA GLN A 26 -51.57 -7.02 -48.15
C GLN A 26 -51.65 -8.42 -48.74
N LEU A 27 -52.77 -8.71 -49.38
CA LEU A 27 -53.01 -9.95 -50.18
C LEU A 27 -53.29 -9.55 -51.63
N PRO A 28 -52.75 -10.28 -52.60
CA PRO A 28 -51.80 -11.40 -52.48
C PRO A 28 -50.45 -10.94 -51.90
N ALA A 29 -49.75 -11.84 -51.12
CA ALA A 29 -48.45 -11.55 -50.59
C ALA A 29 -47.38 -11.64 -51.68
N THR A 30 -46.64 -10.57 -51.92
CA THR A 30 -45.60 -10.49 -52.95
C THR A 30 -44.22 -10.68 -52.33
N TYR A 31 -43.50 -11.66 -52.85
CA TYR A 31 -42.15 -12.02 -52.38
C TYR A 31 -41.13 -11.80 -53.50
N THR A 32 -39.89 -11.42 -53.11
CA THR A 32 -38.72 -11.29 -54.02
C THR A 32 -37.53 -11.97 -53.42
N PRO A 33 -36.62 -12.57 -54.26
CA PRO A 33 -35.35 -13.15 -53.78
C PRO A 33 -34.30 -12.13 -53.39
N ASN A 34 -34.37 -10.91 -53.86
CA ASN A 34 -33.45 -9.79 -53.58
C ASN A 34 -34.25 -8.59 -53.08
N GLY A 35 -34.01 -8.17 -51.84
CA GLY A 35 -34.79 -7.12 -51.16
C GLY A 35 -34.70 -5.71 -51.75
N SER A 36 -33.83 -5.43 -52.75
CA SER A 36 -33.54 -4.03 -53.17
C SER A 36 -34.10 -3.65 -54.54
N GLU A 37 -34.14 -4.58 -55.51
CA GLU A 37 -34.74 -4.35 -56.84
C GLU A 37 -35.44 -5.67 -57.30
N PRO A 38 -36.78 -5.67 -57.45
CA PRO A 38 -37.49 -6.90 -57.80
C PRO A 38 -37.44 -7.15 -59.30
N ASP A 39 -36.37 -7.80 -59.80
CA ASP A 39 -36.34 -8.32 -61.15
C ASP A 39 -37.33 -9.50 -61.30
N GLU A 40 -37.59 -10.23 -60.24
CA GLU A 40 -38.52 -11.34 -60.15
C GLU A 40 -39.36 -11.26 -58.91
N THR A 41 -40.69 -11.41 -59.06
CA THR A 41 -41.66 -11.42 -57.94
C THR A 41 -42.56 -12.65 -58.06
N VAL A 42 -42.97 -13.13 -56.89
CA VAL A 42 -44.00 -14.20 -56.77
C VAL A 42 -45.10 -13.72 -55.85
N GLU A 43 -46.33 -13.83 -56.33
CA GLU A 43 -47.51 -13.54 -55.59
C GLU A 43 -48.13 -14.84 -55.05
N ILE A 44 -48.42 -14.85 -53.76
CA ILE A 44 -49.01 -15.99 -53.04
C ILE A 44 -50.26 -15.48 -52.33
N ASP A 45 -51.39 -16.17 -52.66
CA ASP A 45 -52.69 -15.84 -52.13
C ASP A 45 -53.15 -16.81 -51.00
N ASP A 46 -52.43 -17.92 -50.82
CA ASP A 46 -52.75 -18.91 -49.78
C ASP A 46 -52.22 -18.50 -48.42
N PRO A 47 -53.12 -18.23 -47.43
CA PRO A 47 -52.75 -17.82 -46.08
C PRO A 47 -51.90 -18.84 -45.35
N LEU A 48 -52.08 -20.14 -45.57
CA LEU A 48 -51.29 -21.19 -44.89
C LEU A 48 -49.84 -21.21 -45.39
N MET A 49 -49.65 -20.98 -46.67
CA MET A 49 -48.32 -20.89 -47.28
C MET A 49 -47.58 -19.66 -46.82
N ILE A 50 -48.27 -18.51 -46.73
CA ILE A 50 -47.73 -17.26 -46.22
C ILE A 50 -47.27 -17.44 -44.75
N GLU A 51 -48.15 -17.99 -43.89
CA GLU A 51 -47.78 -18.25 -42.49
C GLU A 51 -46.63 -19.24 -42.35
N GLY A 52 -46.58 -20.29 -43.21
CA GLY A 52 -45.46 -21.25 -43.25
C GLY A 52 -44.10 -20.59 -43.57
N ILE A 53 -44.08 -19.73 -44.60
CA ILE A 53 -42.88 -18.96 -44.99
C ILE A 53 -42.42 -18.05 -43.83
N GLU A 54 -43.34 -17.28 -43.25
CA GLU A 54 -43.02 -16.37 -42.15
C GLU A 54 -42.59 -17.09 -40.86
N ARG A 55 -43.11 -18.29 -40.59
CA ARG A 55 -42.70 -19.12 -39.46
C ARG A 55 -41.28 -19.60 -39.63
N VAL A 56 -40.92 -20.09 -40.84
CA VAL A 56 -39.57 -20.53 -41.17
C VAL A 56 -38.57 -19.37 -41.12
N GLN A 57 -38.96 -18.22 -41.69
CA GLN A 57 -38.08 -17.03 -41.64
C GLN A 57 -37.83 -16.55 -40.23
N ARG A 58 -38.85 -16.54 -39.37
CA ARG A 58 -38.71 -16.20 -37.93
C ARG A 58 -37.80 -17.19 -37.20
N ALA A 59 -37.91 -18.50 -37.46
CA ALA A 59 -37.07 -19.50 -36.87
C ALA A 59 -35.57 -19.34 -37.28
N ILE A 60 -35.32 -18.99 -38.53
CA ILE A 60 -33.99 -18.72 -39.06
C ILE A 60 -33.41 -17.41 -38.45
N ALA A 61 -34.23 -16.37 -38.32
CA ALA A 61 -33.81 -15.10 -37.75
C ALA A 61 -33.39 -15.21 -36.26
N VAL A 62 -34.12 -16.07 -35.51
CA VAL A 62 -33.76 -16.37 -34.11
C VAL A 62 -32.38 -17.09 -33.98
N HIS A 63 -32.01 -17.91 -34.94
CA HIS A 63 -30.74 -18.64 -34.97
C HIS A 63 -29.60 -17.83 -35.56
N ARG A 64 -29.82 -16.65 -36.14
CA ARG A 64 -28.74 -15.75 -36.53
C ARG A 64 -28.17 -15.13 -35.26
N ALA A 65 -27.08 -15.71 -34.73
CA ALA A 65 -26.25 -15.13 -33.71
C ALA A 65 -25.85 -13.70 -34.17
N VAL A 66 -26.24 -12.68 -33.44
CA VAL A 66 -25.83 -11.29 -33.70
C VAL A 66 -24.34 -11.22 -33.37
N PRO A 67 -23.42 -11.28 -34.37
CA PRO A 67 -22.00 -11.24 -34.10
C PRO A 67 -21.63 -9.81 -33.70
N GLY A 68 -21.43 -9.57 -32.40
CA GLY A 68 -21.06 -8.26 -31.90
C GLY A 68 -21.49 -7.99 -30.46
N ARG A 69 -22.65 -8.48 -30.03
CA ARG A 69 -23.13 -8.27 -28.65
C ARG A 69 -22.20 -8.89 -27.60
N LEU A 70 -21.73 -10.11 -27.82
CA LEU A 70 -20.82 -10.78 -26.90
C LEU A 70 -19.47 -10.08 -26.86
N ARG A 71 -18.92 -9.67 -28.01
CA ARG A 71 -17.67 -8.90 -28.07
C ARG A 71 -17.79 -7.57 -27.32
N GLY A 72 -18.92 -6.83 -27.50
CA GLY A 72 -19.17 -5.59 -26.80
C GLY A 72 -19.23 -5.77 -25.29
N VAL A 73 -19.96 -6.79 -24.81
CA VAL A 73 -20.05 -7.10 -23.37
C VAL A 73 -18.69 -7.49 -22.79
N VAL A 74 -17.93 -8.36 -23.45
CA VAL A 74 -16.59 -8.76 -23.02
C VAL A 74 -15.63 -7.55 -22.97
N THR A 75 -15.69 -6.66 -23.97
CA THR A 75 -14.86 -5.45 -23.99
C THR A 75 -15.23 -4.52 -22.83
N VAL A 76 -16.50 -4.29 -22.58
CA VAL A 76 -16.95 -3.44 -21.44
C VAL A 76 -16.52 -4.06 -20.11
N LEU A 77 -16.68 -5.37 -19.92
CA LEU A 77 -16.25 -6.06 -18.71
C LEU A 77 -14.72 -5.99 -18.53
N ALA A 78 -13.95 -6.15 -19.60
CA ALA A 78 -12.50 -6.03 -19.57
C ALA A 78 -12.05 -4.60 -19.20
N VAL A 79 -12.68 -3.58 -19.79
CA VAL A 79 -12.41 -2.17 -19.45
C VAL A 79 -12.78 -1.88 -18.00
N MET A 80 -13.93 -2.34 -17.53
CA MET A 80 -14.35 -2.16 -16.14
C MET A 80 -13.41 -2.87 -15.16
N ALA A 81 -12.98 -4.09 -15.48
CA ALA A 81 -12.01 -4.83 -14.68
C ALA A 81 -10.64 -4.11 -14.65
N MET A 82 -10.19 -3.58 -15.78
CA MET A 82 -8.94 -2.83 -15.87
C MET A 82 -9.02 -1.51 -15.10
N LEU A 83 -10.12 -0.77 -15.21
CA LEU A 83 -10.35 0.46 -14.42
C LEU A 83 -10.42 0.15 -12.93
N GLY A 84 -11.11 -0.91 -12.53
CA GLY A 84 -11.16 -1.37 -11.14
C GLY A 84 -9.77 -1.72 -10.60
N ALA A 85 -8.98 -2.48 -11.35
CA ALA A 85 -7.61 -2.81 -10.99
C ALA A 85 -6.73 -1.55 -10.89
N LEU A 86 -6.89 -0.60 -11.80
CA LEU A 86 -6.16 0.66 -11.79
C LEU A 86 -6.49 1.49 -10.54
N ILE A 87 -7.78 1.62 -10.18
CA ILE A 87 -8.22 2.40 -9.02
C ILE A 87 -7.77 1.76 -7.70
N LEU A 88 -7.76 0.43 -7.61
CA LEU A 88 -7.42 -0.28 -6.37
C LEU A 88 -5.92 -0.46 -6.19
N TRP A 89 -5.17 -0.72 -7.26
CA TRP A 89 -3.75 -1.09 -7.18
C TRP A 89 -2.80 0.09 -7.41
N LEU A 90 -3.16 1.05 -8.28
CA LEU A 90 -2.29 2.15 -8.66
C LEU A 90 -1.92 3.08 -7.50
N PRO A 91 -2.85 3.47 -6.59
CA PRO A 91 -2.52 4.34 -5.46
C PRO A 91 -1.41 3.76 -4.58
N ASP A 92 -1.56 2.50 -4.20
CA ASP A 92 -0.58 1.79 -3.38
C ASP A 92 0.77 1.61 -4.08
N ALA A 93 0.75 1.32 -5.38
CA ALA A 93 1.98 1.21 -6.16
C ALA A 93 2.72 2.55 -6.26
N MET A 94 1.99 3.65 -6.43
CA MET A 94 2.57 4.99 -6.47
C MET A 94 3.15 5.43 -5.13
N ILE A 95 2.46 5.16 -4.03
CA ILE A 95 2.96 5.46 -2.67
C ILE A 95 4.24 4.66 -2.40
N ARG A 96 4.25 3.36 -2.69
CA ARG A 96 5.46 2.53 -2.56
C ARG A 96 6.61 3.01 -3.45
N HIS A 97 6.29 3.44 -4.66
CA HIS A 97 7.31 4.01 -5.55
C HIS A 97 7.89 5.30 -4.98
N ALA A 98 7.03 6.22 -4.52
CA ALA A 98 7.45 7.47 -3.89
C ALA A 98 8.38 7.23 -2.69
N ALA A 99 8.04 6.27 -1.80
CA ALA A 99 8.87 5.92 -0.65
C ALA A 99 10.24 5.36 -1.05
N ARG A 100 10.32 4.56 -2.12
CA ARG A 100 11.58 3.98 -2.60
C ARG A 100 12.55 5.01 -3.16
N ILE A 101 12.03 5.98 -3.92
CA ILE A 101 12.86 6.98 -4.61
C ILE A 101 13.10 8.23 -3.76
N ALA A 102 12.44 8.38 -2.63
CA ALA A 102 12.61 9.52 -1.74
C ALA A 102 14.08 9.65 -1.32
N PRO A 103 14.73 10.81 -1.58
CA PRO A 103 16.07 11.09 -1.11
C PRO A 103 16.10 11.19 0.42
N PRO A 104 17.25 10.91 1.09
CA PRO A 104 17.36 11.00 2.55
C PRO A 104 16.88 12.33 3.14
N ALA A 105 17.15 13.44 2.46
CA ALA A 105 16.69 14.77 2.88
C ALA A 105 15.15 14.90 2.89
N GLN A 106 14.46 14.26 1.95
CA GLN A 106 12.99 14.24 1.95
C GLN A 106 12.45 13.34 3.06
N SER A 107 13.01 12.14 3.23
CA SER A 107 12.66 11.26 4.37
C SER A 107 12.84 11.98 5.70
N ARG A 108 13.94 12.74 5.85
CA ARG A 108 14.17 13.58 7.04
C ARG A 108 13.08 14.63 7.26
N THR A 109 12.67 15.30 6.18
CA THR A 109 11.58 16.29 6.26
C THR A 109 10.26 15.64 6.70
N ILE A 110 9.97 14.43 6.20
CA ILE A 110 8.80 13.64 6.62
C ILE A 110 8.93 13.29 8.10
N GLY A 111 10.08 12.76 8.54
CA GLY A 111 10.32 12.40 9.94
C GLY A 111 10.16 13.57 10.89
N LEU A 112 10.66 14.75 10.55
CA LEU A 112 10.47 15.97 11.35
C LEU A 112 9.00 16.42 11.38
N ALA A 113 8.26 16.25 10.30
CA ALA A 113 6.82 16.53 10.30
C ALA A 113 6.04 15.54 11.19
N VAL A 114 6.43 14.26 11.18
CA VAL A 114 5.87 13.25 12.10
C VAL A 114 6.22 13.58 13.56
N LEU A 115 7.47 13.96 13.82
CA LEU A 115 7.90 14.39 15.16
C LEU A 115 7.07 15.57 15.67
N ALA A 116 6.83 16.57 14.82
CA ALA A 116 6.02 17.73 15.19
C ALA A 116 4.55 17.38 15.53
N GLU A 117 4.00 16.33 14.88
CA GLU A 117 2.69 15.81 15.27
C GLU A 117 2.75 15.00 16.57
N LEU A 118 3.82 14.22 16.76
CA LEU A 118 4.04 13.46 17.99
C LEU A 118 4.17 14.40 19.21
N GLU A 119 4.87 15.53 19.05
CA GLU A 119 5.00 16.56 20.12
C GLU A 119 3.66 17.09 20.64
N LYS A 120 2.62 17.12 19.81
CA LYS A 120 1.28 17.58 20.24
C LYS A 120 0.64 16.65 21.26
N SER A 121 0.93 15.36 21.19
CA SER A 121 0.36 14.32 22.05
C SER A 121 1.33 13.85 23.13
N ALA A 122 2.63 13.82 22.83
CA ALA A 122 3.69 13.35 23.73
C ALA A 122 4.36 14.46 24.54
N GLY A 123 4.03 15.73 24.26
CA GLY A 123 4.72 16.90 24.82
C GLY A 123 5.93 17.32 23.97
N ALA A 124 6.30 18.59 24.09
CA ALA A 124 7.42 19.15 23.34
C ALA A 124 8.73 18.40 23.61
N VAL A 125 9.57 18.27 22.59
CA VAL A 125 10.90 17.68 22.71
C VAL A 125 11.71 18.36 23.81
N CYS A 126 12.30 17.56 24.67
CA CYS A 126 13.17 18.00 25.76
C CYS A 126 14.49 18.53 25.18
N ARG A 127 14.89 19.76 25.56
CA ARG A 127 16.03 20.46 24.94
C ARG A 127 16.98 21.09 25.94
N ARG A 128 17.11 20.50 27.13
CA ARG A 128 18.15 20.99 28.06
C ARG A 128 19.52 20.80 27.47
N SER A 129 20.31 21.85 27.39
CA SER A 129 21.56 21.87 26.64
C SER A 129 22.57 20.80 27.09
N SER A 130 22.66 20.53 28.40
CA SER A 130 23.58 19.51 28.94
C SER A 130 23.20 18.09 28.46
N GLY A 131 21.93 17.73 28.51
CA GLY A 131 21.44 16.44 28.02
C GLY A 131 21.52 16.33 26.49
N GLN A 132 21.20 17.41 25.77
CA GLN A 132 21.28 17.42 24.30
C GLN A 132 22.72 17.23 23.81
N GLN A 133 23.71 17.86 24.45
CA GLN A 133 25.13 17.66 24.12
C GLN A 133 25.56 16.20 24.29
N VAL A 134 25.07 15.51 25.31
CA VAL A 134 25.37 14.09 25.53
C VAL A 134 24.72 13.24 24.43
N LEU A 135 23.46 13.52 24.04
CA LEU A 135 22.79 12.84 22.94
C LEU A 135 23.55 13.02 21.62
N ASP A 136 23.91 14.24 21.29
CA ASP A 136 24.61 14.57 20.05
C ASP A 136 25.99 13.90 20.00
N TRP A 137 26.65 13.74 21.15
CA TRP A 137 27.94 13.06 21.27
C TRP A 137 27.83 11.54 21.12
N ILE A 138 26.83 10.90 21.73
CA ILE A 138 26.72 9.43 21.75
C ILE A 138 26.02 8.86 20.50
N THR A 139 25.12 9.61 19.87
CA THR A 139 24.29 9.16 18.74
C THR A 139 25.12 8.58 17.58
N PRO A 140 26.22 9.19 17.12
CA PRO A 140 27.05 8.65 16.05
C PRO A 140 27.56 7.24 16.36
N THR A 141 28.01 7.01 17.59
CA THR A 141 28.53 5.70 18.03
C THR A 141 27.43 4.64 18.12
N LEU A 142 26.24 5.00 18.57
CA LEU A 142 25.14 4.06 18.76
C LEU A 142 24.39 3.75 17.47
N ILE A 143 24.09 4.77 16.66
CA ILE A 143 23.15 4.66 15.54
C ILE A 143 23.82 5.02 14.21
N GLY A 144 24.63 6.06 14.17
CA GLY A 144 25.31 6.55 12.98
C GLY A 144 25.27 8.08 12.89
N ASP A 145 26.15 8.63 12.03
CA ASP A 145 26.40 10.07 11.94
C ASP A 145 25.19 10.89 11.48
N ASP A 146 24.33 10.30 10.64
CA ASP A 146 23.16 10.98 10.09
C ASP A 146 21.92 10.89 11.01
N ALA A 147 22.00 10.16 12.13
CA ALA A 147 20.86 9.95 13.02
C ALA A 147 20.58 11.19 13.88
N LEU A 148 19.31 11.42 14.17
CA LEU A 148 18.83 12.43 15.13
C LEU A 148 18.05 11.73 16.23
N VAL A 149 18.54 11.83 17.46
CA VAL A 149 17.83 11.30 18.62
C VAL A 149 17.16 12.46 19.37
N GLN A 150 15.88 12.30 19.67
CA GLN A 150 15.10 13.27 20.42
C GLN A 150 14.40 12.59 21.60
N VAL A 151 14.21 13.31 22.69
CA VAL A 151 13.52 12.82 23.88
C VAL A 151 12.22 13.58 24.06
N VAL A 152 11.12 12.86 24.32
CA VAL A 152 9.81 13.44 24.65
C VAL A 152 9.42 13.10 26.08
N PRO A 153 8.62 13.96 26.75
CA PRO A 153 8.22 13.74 28.14
C PRO A 153 7.36 12.50 28.34
N ALA A 154 6.50 12.17 27.37
CA ALA A 154 5.59 11.03 27.49
C ALA A 154 6.33 9.68 27.38
N PRO A 155 5.84 8.64 28.07
CA PRO A 155 6.35 7.29 27.90
C PRO A 155 6.02 6.76 26.50
N LEU A 156 7.02 6.15 25.84
CA LEU A 156 6.86 5.56 24.51
C LEU A 156 6.93 4.02 24.49
N ASN A 157 7.08 3.40 25.66
CA ASN A 157 7.29 1.94 25.79
C ASN A 157 8.47 1.41 24.94
N GLY A 158 9.51 2.21 24.76
CA GLY A 158 10.68 1.93 23.94
C GLY A 158 11.14 3.15 23.15
N ALA A 159 11.99 2.91 22.15
CA ALA A 159 12.37 3.91 21.17
C ALA A 159 11.58 3.70 19.87
N ARG A 160 11.33 4.79 19.14
CA ARG A 160 10.71 4.74 17.82
C ARG A 160 11.64 5.32 16.77
N ARG A 161 11.74 4.64 15.64
CA ARG A 161 12.37 5.16 14.43
C ARG A 161 11.31 5.79 13.54
N LEU A 162 11.52 7.06 13.20
CA LEU A 162 10.74 7.83 12.24
C LEU A 162 11.52 7.93 10.91
N PRO A 163 10.89 8.36 9.80
CA PRO A 163 11.57 8.55 8.53
C PRO A 163 12.81 9.45 8.62
N GLY A 164 13.83 9.16 7.82
CA GLY A 164 15.04 9.96 7.72
C GLY A 164 15.96 9.86 8.93
N ASP A 165 16.04 8.67 9.53
CA ASP A 165 16.87 8.37 10.69
C ASP A 165 16.63 9.32 11.88
N VAL A 166 15.36 9.67 12.12
CA VAL A 166 14.91 10.36 13.33
C VAL A 166 14.46 9.32 14.35
N TYR A 167 15.03 9.37 15.55
CA TYR A 167 14.72 8.45 16.64
C TYR A 167 14.09 9.25 17.79
N VAL A 168 13.08 8.68 18.41
CA VAL A 168 12.40 9.29 19.55
C VAL A 168 12.41 8.34 20.73
N LEU A 169 12.86 8.83 21.87
CA LEU A 169 12.88 8.16 23.16
C LEU A 169 11.86 8.81 24.10
N GLY A 170 11.15 7.97 24.88
CA GLY A 170 10.40 8.49 26.03
C GLY A 170 11.34 8.78 27.20
N ASN A 171 11.05 9.83 27.95
CA ASN A 171 11.81 10.19 29.15
C ASN A 171 11.75 9.11 30.23
N ASP A 172 10.73 8.27 30.22
CA ASP A 172 10.59 7.11 31.11
C ASP A 172 11.81 6.19 31.03
N LEU A 173 12.34 5.94 29.84
CA LEU A 173 13.53 5.09 29.65
C LEU A 173 14.81 5.69 30.27
N LEU A 174 14.89 7.01 30.41
CA LEU A 174 16.02 7.68 31.02
C LEU A 174 15.92 7.72 32.56
N THR A 175 14.70 7.75 33.09
CA THR A 175 14.44 7.94 34.52
C THR A 175 14.18 6.65 35.28
N THR A 176 13.70 5.59 34.60
CA THR A 176 13.37 4.30 35.24
C THR A 176 14.47 3.25 35.11
N THR A 177 15.40 3.42 34.18
CA THR A 177 16.50 2.47 34.00
C THR A 177 17.74 2.84 34.83
N PRO A 178 18.47 1.84 35.33
CA PRO A 178 19.61 2.09 36.21
C PRO A 178 20.84 2.67 35.50
N GLY A 179 20.91 2.53 34.17
CA GLY A 179 22.06 2.99 33.39
C GLY A 179 21.70 3.28 31.94
N PRO A 180 22.64 3.88 31.18
CA PRO A 180 22.42 4.27 29.77
C PRO A 180 22.28 3.09 28.82
N GLU A 181 22.75 1.89 29.19
CA GLU A 181 22.81 0.71 28.31
C GLU A 181 21.40 0.26 27.89
N ALA A 182 20.40 0.34 28.79
CA ALA A 182 19.05 -0.01 28.46
C ALA A 182 18.47 0.92 27.39
N SER A 183 18.63 2.25 27.59
CA SER A 183 18.15 3.26 26.63
C SER A 183 18.87 3.16 25.29
N ALA A 184 20.19 2.92 25.29
CA ALA A 184 20.99 2.63 24.11
C ALA A 184 20.48 1.37 23.39
N GLY A 185 20.16 0.33 24.15
CA GLY A 185 19.58 -0.91 23.62
C GLY A 185 18.24 -0.69 22.92
N HIS A 186 17.38 0.17 23.45
CA HIS A 186 16.12 0.54 22.78
C HIS A 186 16.34 1.27 21.46
N LEU A 187 17.37 2.13 21.36
CA LEU A 187 17.72 2.81 20.11
C LEU A 187 18.26 1.82 19.07
N ILE A 188 19.16 0.92 19.47
CA ILE A 188 19.70 -0.13 18.60
C ILE A 188 18.54 -1.03 18.11
N ALA A 189 17.66 -1.44 19.01
CA ALA A 189 16.50 -2.26 18.66
C ALA A 189 15.56 -1.53 17.69
N ALA A 190 15.27 -0.25 17.88
CA ALA A 190 14.44 0.54 16.98
C ALA A 190 15.08 0.66 15.57
N ARG A 191 16.41 0.75 15.49
CA ARG A 191 17.14 0.75 14.21
C ARG A 191 17.00 -0.57 13.47
N LEU A 192 17.10 -1.69 14.18
CA LEU A 192 17.05 -3.04 13.60
C LEU A 192 15.62 -3.50 13.29
N ALA A 193 14.64 -3.00 14.02
CA ALA A 193 13.24 -3.40 13.87
C ALA A 193 12.62 -3.00 12.54
N VAL A 194 13.00 -1.84 12.01
CA VAL A 194 12.40 -1.26 10.80
C VAL A 194 13.45 -0.55 9.96
N GLU A 195 13.42 -0.76 8.67
CA GLU A 195 14.23 0.01 7.73
C GLU A 195 13.69 1.43 7.56
N ASP A 196 14.56 2.42 7.28
CA ASP A 196 14.16 3.81 7.05
C ASP A 196 13.15 3.97 5.90
N LYS A 197 13.32 3.20 4.85
CA LYS A 197 12.37 3.19 3.72
C LYS A 197 10.99 2.68 4.10
N GLN A 198 10.90 1.75 5.06
CA GLN A 198 9.62 1.25 5.55
C GLN A 198 8.92 2.32 6.39
N THR A 199 9.64 3.02 7.29
CA THR A 199 9.05 4.12 8.07
C THR A 199 8.56 5.26 7.16
N THR A 200 9.30 5.54 6.08
CA THR A 200 8.90 6.52 5.05
C THR A 200 7.64 6.05 4.32
N LEU A 201 7.54 4.76 3.99
CA LEU A 201 6.35 4.17 3.37
C LEU A 201 5.12 4.28 4.26
N ASP A 202 5.25 3.90 5.53
CA ASP A 202 4.15 3.94 6.51
C ASP A 202 3.62 5.37 6.69
N ALA A 203 4.52 6.35 6.79
CA ALA A 203 4.17 7.76 6.87
C ALA A 203 3.47 8.26 5.59
N LEU A 204 3.92 7.84 4.40
CA LEU A 204 3.29 8.22 3.14
C LEU A 204 1.97 7.50 2.90
N GLN A 205 1.80 6.27 3.38
CA GLN A 205 0.50 5.58 3.37
C GLN A 205 -0.52 6.32 4.23
N TYR A 206 -0.11 6.78 5.42
CA TYR A 206 -0.96 7.61 6.27
C TYR A 206 -1.31 8.95 5.60
N ALA A 207 -0.33 9.62 4.99
CA ALA A 207 -0.51 10.89 4.30
C ALA A 207 -1.40 10.78 3.05
N GLY A 208 -1.46 9.61 2.43
CA GLY A 208 -2.26 9.28 1.26
C GLY A 208 -1.64 9.69 -0.08
N LEU A 209 -2.26 9.19 -1.15
CA LEU A 209 -1.77 9.32 -2.54
C LEU A 209 -1.46 10.76 -2.95
N MET A 210 -2.32 11.72 -2.59
CA MET A 210 -2.16 13.11 -3.01
C MET A 210 -0.88 13.73 -2.44
N ASN A 211 -0.55 13.40 -1.18
CA ASN A 211 0.69 13.86 -0.55
C ASN A 211 1.92 13.13 -1.11
N ALA A 212 1.81 11.85 -1.45
CA ALA A 212 2.87 11.11 -2.12
C ALA A 212 3.18 11.70 -3.51
N LEU A 213 2.15 12.03 -4.30
CA LEU A 213 2.31 12.73 -5.59
C LEU A 213 2.93 14.11 -5.43
N ARG A 214 2.47 14.87 -4.44
CA ARG A 214 3.02 16.19 -4.13
C ARG A 214 4.50 16.10 -3.73
N LEU A 215 4.86 15.09 -2.93
CA LEU A 215 6.26 14.84 -2.58
C LEU A 215 7.11 14.56 -3.82
N MET A 216 6.65 13.71 -4.73
CA MET A 216 7.37 13.38 -5.96
C MET A 216 7.53 14.56 -6.93
N THR A 217 6.54 15.46 -6.97
CA THR A 217 6.52 16.58 -7.93
C THR A 217 7.12 17.86 -7.37
N LEU A 218 6.82 18.19 -6.12
CA LEU A 218 7.19 19.45 -5.46
C LEU A 218 8.24 19.26 -4.35
N GLY A 219 8.56 18.02 -3.99
CA GLY A 219 9.50 17.73 -2.90
C GLY A 219 8.98 18.05 -1.49
N THR A 220 7.68 18.40 -1.34
CA THR A 220 7.09 18.85 -0.06
C THR A 220 5.77 18.14 0.24
N LEU A 221 5.45 18.00 1.52
CA LEU A 221 4.14 17.55 1.98
C LEU A 221 3.19 18.74 2.21
N SER A 222 1.89 18.48 2.28
CA SER A 222 0.93 19.47 2.78
C SER A 222 1.11 19.67 4.29
N ARG A 223 0.74 20.85 4.81
CA ARG A 223 0.89 21.18 6.24
C ARG A 223 0.17 20.18 7.16
N ASN A 224 -0.94 19.63 6.70
CA ASN A 224 -1.78 18.72 7.49
C ASN A 224 -1.59 17.25 7.11
N ALA A 225 -0.55 16.92 6.31
CA ALA A 225 -0.34 15.56 5.82
C ALA A 225 -0.17 14.51 6.93
N MET A 226 0.42 14.90 8.05
CA MET A 226 0.70 14.04 9.20
C MET A 226 -0.24 14.30 10.39
N GLN A 227 -1.31 15.09 10.21
CA GLN A 227 -2.23 15.42 11.28
C GLN A 227 -2.82 14.16 11.93
N GLY A 228 -2.66 14.02 13.27
CA GLY A 228 -3.11 12.86 14.03
C GLY A 228 -2.19 11.62 13.95
N TYR A 229 -1.16 11.62 13.11
CA TYR A 229 -0.26 10.46 13.00
C TYR A 229 0.57 10.25 14.27
N GLY A 230 0.94 11.32 14.98
CA GLY A 230 1.62 11.22 16.27
C GLY A 230 0.80 10.48 17.33
N GLU A 231 -0.50 10.74 17.40
CA GLU A 231 -1.43 10.04 18.29
C GLU A 231 -1.58 8.56 17.92
N ALA A 232 -1.69 8.26 16.65
CA ALA A 232 -1.72 6.88 16.14
C ALA A 232 -0.44 6.12 16.51
N LEU A 233 0.72 6.76 16.38
CA LEU A 233 2.01 6.19 16.81
C LEU A 233 2.09 5.92 18.31
N LEU A 234 1.50 6.75 19.15
CA LEU A 234 1.46 6.51 20.60
C LEU A 234 0.53 5.35 20.98
N ALA A 235 -0.55 5.16 20.24
CA ALA A 235 -1.50 4.07 20.46
C ALA A 235 -0.95 2.71 19.99
N ASP A 236 0.00 2.71 19.05
CA ASP A 236 0.57 1.49 18.49
C ASP A 236 1.79 1.01 19.29
N THR A 237 2.01 -0.30 19.30
CA THR A 237 3.18 -0.91 19.94
C THR A 237 4.41 -0.75 19.03
N PRO A 238 5.58 -0.29 19.56
CA PRO A 238 6.80 -0.22 18.76
C PRO A 238 7.14 -1.57 18.15
N PRO A 239 7.52 -1.61 16.87
CA PRO A 239 8.00 -2.83 16.26
C PRO A 239 9.28 -3.30 16.97
N ARG A 240 9.42 -4.61 17.14
CA ARG A 240 10.59 -5.23 17.75
C ARG A 240 11.36 -6.01 16.71
N PRO A 241 12.70 -5.96 16.76
CA PRO A 241 13.52 -6.78 15.88
C PRO A 241 13.47 -8.25 16.32
N ASP A 242 13.92 -9.14 15.43
CA ASP A 242 14.23 -10.51 15.82
C ASP A 242 15.32 -10.52 16.89
N LEU A 243 15.09 -11.21 18.00
CA LEU A 243 16.02 -11.29 19.12
C LEU A 243 17.41 -11.80 18.71
N ALA A 244 17.47 -12.64 17.68
CA ALA A 244 18.74 -13.17 17.16
C ALA A 244 19.62 -12.11 16.47
N THR A 245 19.05 -10.99 16.03
CA THR A 245 19.79 -9.90 15.36
C THR A 245 20.43 -8.92 16.33
N LEU A 246 20.02 -8.92 17.58
CA LEU A 246 20.49 -7.98 18.60
C LEU A 246 21.91 -8.26 19.10
N PRO A 247 22.30 -9.49 19.51
CA PRO A 247 23.62 -9.75 20.10
C PRO A 247 24.79 -9.28 19.23
N PRO A 248 24.83 -9.51 17.90
CA PRO A 248 25.90 -9.00 17.05
C PRO A 248 26.00 -7.48 17.05
N ALA A 249 24.86 -6.78 16.99
CA ALA A 249 24.82 -5.32 16.97
C ALA A 249 25.25 -4.68 18.31
N PHE A 250 25.00 -5.37 19.43
CA PHE A 250 25.50 -4.98 20.74
C PHE A 250 26.99 -5.26 20.87
N ALA A 251 27.45 -6.42 20.37
CA ALA A 251 28.87 -6.79 20.37
C ALA A 251 29.74 -5.77 19.64
N GLU A 252 29.32 -5.29 18.47
CA GLU A 252 30.02 -4.25 17.68
C GLU A 252 30.23 -2.96 18.48
N ARG A 253 29.40 -2.70 19.50
CA ARG A 253 29.47 -1.50 20.35
C ARG A 253 30.03 -1.76 21.75
N GLY A 254 30.43 -2.98 22.03
CA GLY A 254 30.92 -3.38 23.36
C GLY A 254 29.84 -3.29 24.44
N LEU A 255 28.57 -3.54 24.09
CA LEU A 255 27.44 -3.41 25.00
C LEU A 255 26.88 -4.77 25.43
N SER A 256 26.41 -4.84 26.68
CA SER A 256 25.62 -5.96 27.19
C SER A 256 24.16 -5.87 26.72
N THR A 257 23.59 -7.00 26.33
CA THR A 257 22.15 -7.10 26.01
C THR A 257 21.27 -7.20 27.25
N GLU A 258 21.82 -7.58 28.41
CA GLU A 258 21.06 -7.84 29.64
C GLU A 258 20.27 -6.62 30.15
N PRO A 259 20.84 -5.36 30.22
CA PRO A 259 20.08 -4.20 30.66
C PRO A 259 18.86 -3.90 29.76
N TYR A 260 19.02 -4.03 28.46
CA TYR A 260 17.92 -3.88 27.52
C TYR A 260 16.87 -5.01 27.69
N ALA A 261 17.32 -6.26 27.77
CA ALA A 261 16.43 -7.40 27.97
C ALA A 261 15.55 -7.24 29.24
N ARG A 262 16.18 -6.86 30.36
CA ARG A 262 15.47 -6.63 31.64
C ARG A 262 14.57 -5.41 31.63
N SER A 263 14.82 -4.43 30.79
CA SER A 263 13.92 -3.29 30.62
C SER A 263 12.62 -3.67 29.88
N ILE A 264 12.65 -4.75 29.06
CA ILE A 264 11.48 -5.29 28.36
C ILE A 264 10.71 -6.26 29.27
N ASP A 265 11.43 -7.17 29.90
CA ASP A 265 10.89 -8.16 30.84
C ASP A 265 11.80 -8.22 32.09
N PRO A 266 11.40 -7.57 33.19
CA PRO A 266 12.18 -7.59 34.44
C PRO A 266 12.42 -9.00 35.00
N THR A 267 11.53 -9.95 34.69
CA THR A 267 11.68 -11.35 35.10
C THR A 267 12.78 -12.08 34.28
N GLY A 268 13.04 -11.62 33.07
CA GLY A 268 13.95 -12.23 32.12
C GLY A 268 13.43 -13.49 31.41
N ALA A 269 12.24 -13.97 31.76
CA ALA A 269 11.74 -15.26 31.25
C ALA A 269 11.47 -15.21 29.73
N ALA A 270 10.82 -14.15 29.25
CA ALA A 270 10.49 -13.99 27.82
C ALA A 270 11.72 -13.61 26.96
N VAL A 271 12.78 -13.09 27.57
CA VAL A 271 13.99 -12.59 26.91
C VAL A 271 15.24 -13.40 27.28
N LEU A 272 15.07 -14.58 27.88
CA LEU A 272 16.16 -15.45 28.30
C LEU A 272 17.18 -15.72 27.18
N PRO A 273 16.77 -16.02 25.93
CA PRO A 273 17.74 -16.23 24.85
C PRO A 273 18.67 -15.03 24.60
N LEU A 274 18.16 -13.81 24.80
CA LEU A 274 18.95 -12.58 24.65
C LEU A 274 19.94 -12.38 25.80
N ILE A 275 19.56 -12.78 27.03
CA ILE A 275 20.44 -12.76 28.21
C ILE A 275 21.55 -13.81 28.09
N GLU A 276 21.21 -15.00 27.58
CA GLU A 276 22.20 -16.08 27.37
C GLU A 276 23.17 -15.76 26.24
N ALA A 277 22.71 -15.06 25.21
CA ALA A 277 23.51 -14.62 24.07
C ALA A 277 24.24 -13.29 24.32
N ASP A 278 24.34 -12.83 25.57
CA ASP A 278 25.01 -11.58 25.91
C ASP A 278 26.48 -11.56 25.47
N PRO A 279 26.88 -10.60 24.61
CA PRO A 279 28.25 -10.53 24.08
C PRO A 279 29.29 -10.38 25.15
N ILE A 280 29.01 -9.65 26.23
CA ILE A 280 29.96 -9.43 27.32
C ILE A 280 30.23 -10.75 28.06
N ARG A 281 29.22 -11.56 28.28
CA ARG A 281 29.36 -12.93 28.85
C ARG A 281 30.13 -13.85 27.92
N GLN A 282 30.11 -13.58 26.62
CA GLN A 282 30.85 -14.36 25.61
C GLN A 282 32.28 -13.86 25.36
N GLY A 283 32.73 -12.85 26.12
CA GLY A 283 34.09 -12.37 26.07
C GLY A 283 34.33 -11.08 25.27
N THR A 284 33.26 -10.40 24.83
CA THR A 284 33.37 -9.04 24.27
C THR A 284 33.81 -8.08 25.39
N GLU A 285 34.76 -7.21 25.10
CA GLU A 285 35.23 -6.22 26.05
C GLU A 285 34.18 -5.13 26.27
N PRO A 286 33.77 -4.84 27.52
CA PRO A 286 32.71 -3.86 27.79
C PRO A 286 33.21 -2.44 27.55
N VAL A 287 32.38 -1.61 26.91
CA VAL A 287 32.64 -0.19 26.70
C VAL A 287 31.69 0.61 27.61
N SER A 288 32.26 1.53 28.41
CA SER A 288 31.46 2.49 29.17
C SER A 288 30.86 3.53 28.21
N LEU A 289 29.55 3.58 28.09
CA LEU A 289 28.85 4.49 27.17
C LEU A 289 28.95 5.94 27.63
N LEU A 290 28.68 6.20 28.91
CA LEU A 290 28.59 7.53 29.50
C LEU A 290 29.27 7.51 30.87
N THR A 291 29.82 8.65 31.29
CA THR A 291 30.17 8.87 32.68
C THR A 291 28.90 9.10 33.52
N ASP A 292 29.01 8.98 34.84
CA ASP A 292 27.89 9.24 35.76
C ASP A 292 27.34 10.66 35.61
N GLU A 293 28.23 11.65 35.39
CA GLU A 293 27.83 13.04 35.15
C GLU A 293 27.06 13.19 33.84
N GLN A 294 27.51 12.56 32.77
CA GLN A 294 26.81 12.57 31.48
C GLN A 294 25.47 11.87 31.58
N TRP A 295 25.40 10.74 32.27
CA TRP A 295 24.14 10.03 32.49
C TRP A 295 23.15 10.87 33.27
N LEU A 296 23.59 11.52 34.34
CA LEU A 296 22.74 12.44 35.13
C LEU A 296 22.25 13.64 34.30
N ALA A 297 23.12 14.20 33.45
CA ALA A 297 22.74 15.27 32.53
C ALA A 297 21.65 14.82 31.54
N LEU A 298 21.74 13.59 31.06
CA LEU A 298 20.77 13.00 30.14
C LEU A 298 19.43 12.72 30.85
N GLN A 299 19.44 12.18 32.08
CA GLN A 299 18.25 11.97 32.88
C GLN A 299 17.46 13.29 33.16
N GLN A 300 18.18 14.39 33.24
CA GLN A 300 17.62 15.70 33.48
C GLN A 300 17.22 16.47 32.21
N ILE A 301 17.29 15.84 31.02
CA ILE A 301 17.04 16.52 29.75
C ILE A 301 15.64 17.17 29.68
N CYS A 302 14.64 16.57 30.34
CA CYS A 302 13.28 17.04 30.40
C CYS A 302 12.96 17.86 31.69
N ALA A 303 13.91 18.02 32.56
CA ALA A 303 13.72 18.81 33.77
C ALA A 303 13.95 20.30 33.46
N GLY A 304 12.96 20.99 32.92
CA GLY A 304 13.06 22.41 32.57
C GLY A 304 11.73 23.08 32.61
#